data_555f132c40a4ee0605d838cfa1f10a89
#
_entry.id   555f132c40a4ee0605d838cfa1f10a89
#
_cell.length_a   1.000
_cell.length_b   1.000
_cell.length_c   1.000
_cell.angle_alpha   90.00
_cell.angle_beta   90.00
_cell.angle_gamma   90.00
#
_symmetry.space_group_name_H-M   'P 1'
#
loop_
_entity.id
_entity.type
_entity.pdbx_description
1 polymer ?
#
loop_
_entity_poly.entity_id
_entity_poly.type
_entity_poly.pdbx_seq_one_letter_code
_entity_poly.pdbx_strand_id
1 'polypeptide(L)'
;MRALKESEADGLFINPVIGEKKTGDFSTEIILESYKILIANKIYPDKSVLLGGFNTYSRYSGPREAIFTAICRKNLGCSHFIIGRDHTGVQDFYKENENKEFFNKLNNLEIELIFFNKIGFNSKQKKFANYSNSKSFKEISGSDVRASFKTNKKLPNWYMRKEIQNMIRLKINQKKKVFIQ
;
A
#
# COMPACT_ATOMS: atom_id res chain seq x y z
N MET A 1 -5.53 -0.12 -9.85
CA MET A 1 -6.46 0.09 -11.01
C MET A 1 -6.34 1.49 -11.61
N ARG A 2 -6.40 2.57 -10.82
CA ARG A 2 -6.24 3.93 -11.35
C ARG A 2 -4.87 4.12 -12.04
N ALA A 3 -3.77 3.77 -11.37
CA ALA A 3 -2.44 3.84 -11.95
C ALA A 3 -2.32 3.06 -13.27
N LEU A 4 -2.84 1.82 -13.32
CA LEU A 4 -2.80 1.01 -14.52
C LEU A 4 -3.53 1.66 -15.72
N LYS A 5 -4.61 2.42 -15.43
CA LYS A 5 -5.34 3.15 -16.48
C LYS A 5 -4.61 4.43 -16.93
N GLU A 6 -3.94 5.10 -15.99
CA GLU A 6 -3.25 6.37 -16.26
C GLU A 6 -1.88 6.16 -16.94
N SER A 7 -1.24 5.01 -16.71
CA SER A 7 0.08 4.69 -17.27
C SER A 7 0.05 3.91 -18.57
N GLU A 8 -1.14 3.45 -19.02
CA GLU A 8 -1.28 2.54 -20.18
C GLU A 8 -0.40 1.27 -20.08
N ALA A 9 0.02 0.90 -18.86
CA ALA A 9 0.87 -0.26 -18.62
C ALA A 9 0.07 -1.56 -18.78
N ASP A 10 0.74 -2.62 -19.22
CA ASP A 10 0.14 -3.94 -19.48
C ASP A 10 -0.34 -4.65 -18.22
N GLY A 11 0.28 -4.37 -17.08
CA GLY A 11 -0.02 -5.03 -15.83
C GLY A 11 0.44 -4.29 -14.58
N LEU A 12 0.02 -4.82 -13.46
CA LEU A 12 0.36 -4.31 -12.13
C LEU A 12 1.21 -5.33 -11.37
N PHE A 13 2.44 -4.97 -11.05
CA PHE A 13 3.27 -5.75 -10.15
C PHE A 13 3.02 -5.32 -8.70
N ILE A 14 2.28 -6.13 -7.94
CA ILE A 14 2.10 -5.96 -6.50
C ILE A 14 3.30 -6.58 -5.81
N ASN A 15 4.16 -5.74 -5.24
CA ASN A 15 5.44 -6.17 -4.68
C ASN A 15 5.64 -5.63 -3.26
N PRO A 16 4.90 -6.17 -2.27
CA PRO A 16 4.99 -5.72 -0.89
C PRO A 16 6.34 -6.08 -0.27
N VAL A 17 6.83 -5.20 0.61
CA VAL A 17 7.99 -5.49 1.46
C VAL A 17 7.67 -6.65 2.38
N ILE A 18 8.48 -7.70 2.33
CA ILE A 18 8.31 -8.95 3.10
C ILE A 18 9.47 -9.26 4.05
N GLY A 19 10.52 -8.46 4.07
CA GLY A 19 11.61 -8.59 5.03
C GLY A 19 11.24 -8.15 6.44
N GLU A 20 12.22 -7.72 7.20
CA GLU A 20 12.03 -7.31 8.58
C GLU A 20 11.00 -6.19 8.75
N LYS A 21 10.16 -6.32 9.76
CA LYS A 21 9.04 -5.42 10.07
C LYS A 21 9.06 -5.00 11.53
N LYS A 22 8.44 -3.88 11.80
CA LYS A 22 8.29 -3.38 13.17
C LYS A 22 7.31 -4.24 13.98
N THR A 23 7.57 -4.34 15.27
CA THR A 23 6.62 -4.88 16.25
C THR A 23 5.25 -4.25 16.09
N GLY A 24 4.24 -5.09 16.04
CA GLY A 24 2.85 -4.70 15.84
C GLY A 24 2.40 -4.59 14.37
N ASP A 25 3.29 -4.65 13.39
CA ASP A 25 2.91 -4.73 11.98
C ASP A 25 2.32 -6.10 11.62
N PHE A 26 1.53 -6.15 10.56
CA PHE A 26 1.06 -7.42 10.02
C PHE A 26 2.23 -8.29 9.55
N SER A 27 2.15 -9.59 9.84
CA SER A 27 3.14 -10.54 9.36
C SER A 27 3.15 -10.61 7.82
N THR A 28 4.27 -11.01 7.25
CA THR A 28 4.44 -11.21 5.81
C THR A 28 3.40 -12.15 5.23
N GLU A 29 3.07 -13.23 5.96
CA GLU A 29 2.05 -14.19 5.56
C GLU A 29 0.68 -13.52 5.39
N ILE A 30 0.25 -12.71 6.36
CA ILE A 30 -1.02 -11.98 6.31
C ILE A 30 -1.07 -11.03 5.12
N ILE A 31 0.02 -10.31 4.86
CA ILE A 31 0.10 -9.36 3.74
C ILE A 31 -0.05 -10.09 2.41
N LEU A 32 0.73 -11.15 2.19
CA LEU A 32 0.69 -11.92 0.94
C LEU A 32 -0.66 -12.62 0.75
N GLU A 33 -1.23 -13.22 1.81
CA GLU A 33 -2.54 -13.88 1.75
C GLU A 33 -3.65 -12.88 1.43
N SER A 34 -3.58 -11.66 1.98
CA SER A 34 -4.53 -10.59 1.64
C SER A 34 -4.54 -10.28 0.14
N TYR A 35 -3.37 -10.15 -0.49
CA TYR A 35 -3.29 -9.91 -1.94
C TYR A 35 -3.75 -11.13 -2.75
N LYS A 36 -3.42 -12.35 -2.33
CA LYS A 36 -3.92 -13.58 -2.97
C LYS A 36 -5.44 -13.64 -2.96
N ILE A 37 -6.09 -13.27 -1.85
CA ILE A 37 -7.55 -13.19 -1.74
C ILE A 37 -8.11 -12.15 -2.73
N LEU A 38 -7.49 -10.98 -2.85
CA LEU A 38 -7.94 -9.95 -3.78
C LEU A 38 -7.84 -10.41 -5.25
N ILE A 39 -6.78 -11.12 -5.60
CA ILE A 39 -6.57 -11.67 -6.94
C ILE A 39 -7.60 -12.77 -7.21
N ALA A 40 -7.76 -13.73 -6.28
CA ALA A 40 -8.71 -14.84 -6.41
C ALA A 40 -10.16 -14.35 -6.55
N ASN A 41 -10.52 -13.25 -5.86
CA ASN A 41 -11.83 -12.63 -5.95
C ASN A 41 -11.98 -11.69 -7.18
N LYS A 42 -11.07 -11.75 -8.13
CA LYS A 42 -11.11 -10.97 -9.39
C LYS A 42 -11.31 -9.46 -9.17
N ILE A 43 -10.72 -8.92 -8.09
CA ILE A 43 -10.73 -7.47 -7.82
C ILE A 43 -9.90 -6.72 -8.86
N TYR A 44 -8.93 -7.39 -9.44
CA TYR A 44 -8.13 -6.92 -10.55
C TYR A 44 -8.58 -7.60 -11.86
N PRO A 45 -8.38 -6.98 -13.03
CA PRO A 45 -8.66 -7.64 -14.30
C PRO A 45 -7.86 -8.93 -14.45
N ASP A 46 -8.44 -9.91 -15.11
CA ASP A 46 -7.79 -11.21 -15.32
C ASP A 46 -6.43 -11.02 -16.02
N LYS A 47 -5.42 -11.73 -15.50
CA LYS A 47 -4.03 -11.74 -16.02
C LYS A 47 -3.30 -10.39 -15.98
N SER A 48 -3.87 -9.35 -15.33
CA SER A 48 -3.23 -8.03 -15.24
C SER A 48 -2.39 -7.83 -14.00
N VAL A 49 -2.25 -8.85 -13.14
CA VAL A 49 -1.54 -8.69 -11.84
C VAL A 49 -0.53 -9.79 -11.63
N LEU A 50 0.69 -9.38 -11.32
CA LEU A 50 1.74 -10.23 -10.77
C LEU A 50 1.90 -9.90 -9.28
N LEU A 51 1.96 -10.93 -8.43
CA LEU A 51 2.27 -10.80 -7.00
C LEU A 51 3.62 -11.40 -6.69
N GLY A 52 4.52 -10.60 -6.14
CA GLY A 52 5.83 -11.05 -5.67
C GLY A 52 6.26 -10.32 -4.40
N GLY A 53 6.94 -11.01 -3.49
CA GLY A 53 7.46 -10.38 -2.29
C GLY A 53 8.77 -9.62 -2.55
N PHE A 54 8.93 -8.44 -1.96
CA PHE A 54 10.19 -7.70 -1.97
C PHE A 54 10.93 -7.93 -0.65
N ASN A 55 11.93 -8.78 -0.69
CA ASN A 55 12.70 -9.13 0.51
C ASN A 55 13.67 -8.01 0.87
N THR A 56 13.17 -7.00 1.54
CA THR A 56 13.90 -5.86 2.09
C THR A 56 13.19 -5.37 3.35
N TYR A 57 13.78 -4.41 4.04
CA TYR A 57 13.17 -3.73 5.19
C TYR A 57 13.01 -2.24 4.93
N SER A 58 12.09 -1.61 5.66
CA SER A 58 11.86 -0.16 5.57
C SER A 58 12.94 0.57 6.37
N ARG A 59 13.66 1.47 5.70
CA ARG A 59 14.71 2.30 6.30
C ARG A 59 14.18 3.64 6.78
N TYR A 60 12.96 3.99 6.37
CA TYR A 60 12.31 5.27 6.68
C TYR A 60 13.15 6.48 6.25
N SER A 61 13.85 6.35 5.13
CA SER A 61 14.79 7.35 4.59
C SER A 61 14.13 8.31 3.59
N GLY A 62 12.80 8.35 3.56
CA GLY A 62 12.03 9.28 2.73
C GLY A 62 12.37 9.19 1.24
N PRO A 63 12.71 10.34 0.59
CA PRO A 63 12.98 10.38 -0.85
C PRO A 63 14.07 9.41 -1.30
N ARG A 64 15.13 9.22 -0.52
CA ARG A 64 16.22 8.28 -0.85
C ARG A 64 15.75 6.84 -0.92
N GLU A 65 14.90 6.43 0.01
CA GLU A 65 14.31 5.07 -0.02
C GLU A 65 13.30 4.92 -1.16
N ALA A 66 12.56 5.97 -1.49
CA ALA A 66 11.67 5.96 -2.64
C ALA A 66 12.44 5.72 -3.95
N ILE A 67 13.60 6.38 -4.12
CA ILE A 67 14.49 6.17 -5.28
C ILE A 67 15.03 4.75 -5.29
N PHE A 68 15.60 4.28 -4.18
CA PHE A 68 16.08 2.91 -4.06
C PHE A 68 15.00 1.91 -4.48
N THR A 69 13.79 2.12 -3.99
CA THR A 69 12.64 1.27 -4.31
C THR A 69 12.28 1.35 -5.80
N ALA A 70 12.26 2.54 -6.39
CA ALA A 70 12.01 2.73 -7.82
C ALA A 70 13.04 2.01 -8.68
N ILE A 71 14.34 2.16 -8.38
CA ILE A 71 15.42 1.48 -9.11
C ILE A 71 15.27 -0.05 -8.99
N CYS A 72 14.94 -0.57 -7.82
CA CYS A 72 14.69 -2.00 -7.66
C CYS A 72 13.54 -2.48 -8.56
N ARG A 73 12.45 -1.71 -8.67
CA ARG A 73 11.30 -2.06 -9.55
C ARG A 73 11.67 -1.97 -11.02
N LYS A 74 12.43 -0.95 -11.41
CA LYS A 74 13.02 -0.87 -12.75
C LYS A 74 13.80 -2.14 -13.09
N ASN A 75 14.71 -2.56 -12.21
CA ASN A 75 15.54 -3.75 -12.41
C ASN A 75 14.73 -5.05 -12.46
N LEU A 76 13.50 -5.04 -11.93
CA LEU A 76 12.53 -6.12 -12.05
C LEU A 76 11.65 -6.00 -13.31
N GLY A 77 11.95 -5.06 -14.22
CA GLY A 77 11.25 -4.87 -15.47
C GLY A 77 10.03 -3.95 -15.42
N CYS A 78 9.84 -3.20 -14.33
CA CYS A 78 8.76 -2.23 -14.27
C CYS A 78 9.11 -0.96 -15.05
N SER A 79 8.19 -0.51 -15.91
CA SER A 79 8.29 0.77 -16.62
C SER A 79 7.82 1.96 -15.77
N HIS A 80 6.95 1.71 -14.80
CA HIS A 80 6.36 2.74 -13.95
C HIS A 80 6.43 2.37 -12.46
N PHE A 81 6.53 3.38 -11.60
CA PHE A 81 6.50 3.19 -10.15
C PHE A 81 5.54 4.16 -9.47
N ILE A 82 4.66 3.62 -8.63
CA ILE A 82 3.65 4.39 -7.90
C ILE A 82 4.26 4.93 -6.61
N ILE A 83 4.21 6.24 -6.43
CA ILE A 83 4.63 6.92 -5.21
C ILE A 83 3.40 7.54 -4.53
N GLY A 84 3.08 7.06 -3.34
CA GLY A 84 2.07 7.66 -2.49
C GLY A 84 2.58 8.95 -1.82
N ARG A 85 1.67 9.70 -1.20
CA ARG A 85 1.98 10.95 -0.50
C ARG A 85 3.14 10.83 0.50
N ASP A 86 3.09 9.83 1.37
CA ASP A 86 4.05 9.61 2.46
C ASP A 86 4.92 8.37 2.19
N HIS A 87 5.34 8.20 0.94
CA HIS A 87 6.11 7.01 0.57
C HIS A 87 7.41 6.96 1.36
N THR A 88 7.55 5.93 2.21
CA THR A 88 8.72 5.70 3.08
C THR A 88 9.07 6.82 4.07
N GLY A 89 8.18 7.78 4.31
CA GLY A 89 8.33 8.80 5.34
C GLY A 89 8.00 8.30 6.74
N VAL A 90 8.52 9.00 7.75
CA VAL A 90 8.15 8.80 9.16
C VAL A 90 7.46 10.07 9.65
N GLN A 91 6.18 9.97 10.00
CA GLN A 91 5.39 11.11 10.49
C GLN A 91 5.50 12.32 9.54
N ASP A 92 5.70 13.51 10.09
CA ASP A 92 5.82 14.76 9.33
C ASP A 92 7.29 15.17 9.04
N PHE A 93 8.23 14.21 9.12
CA PHE A 93 9.66 14.50 8.96
C PHE A 93 9.99 14.95 7.54
N TYR A 94 9.29 14.41 6.53
CA TYR A 94 9.44 14.80 5.12
C TYR A 94 8.19 15.53 4.63
N LYS A 95 8.39 16.66 3.92
CA LYS A 95 7.28 17.43 3.35
C LYS A 95 6.60 16.66 2.23
N GLU A 96 5.31 16.93 2.02
CA GLU A 96 4.47 16.22 1.04
C GLU A 96 5.03 16.16 -0.38
N ASN A 97 5.79 17.19 -0.80
CA ASN A 97 6.37 17.28 -2.14
C ASN A 97 7.86 16.92 -2.24
N GLU A 98 8.51 16.55 -1.13
CA GLU A 98 9.96 16.29 -1.16
C GLU A 98 10.36 15.15 -2.10
N ASN A 99 9.54 14.10 -2.18
CA ASN A 99 9.77 13.03 -3.14
C ASN A 99 9.81 13.58 -4.57
N LYS A 100 8.80 14.39 -4.94
CA LYS A 100 8.69 14.97 -6.28
C LYS A 100 9.85 15.90 -6.61
N GLU A 101 10.21 16.79 -5.70
CA GLU A 101 11.33 17.71 -5.86
C GLU A 101 12.68 16.99 -5.97
N PHE A 102 12.85 15.95 -5.16
CA PHE A 102 14.09 15.15 -5.18
C PHE A 102 14.21 14.37 -6.47
N PHE A 103 13.14 13.74 -6.94
CA PHE A 103 13.13 13.00 -8.21
C PHE A 103 13.35 13.91 -9.43
N ASN A 104 12.82 15.14 -9.42
CA ASN A 104 13.04 16.12 -10.49
C ASN A 104 14.51 16.53 -10.65
N LYS A 105 15.33 16.38 -9.60
CA LYS A 105 16.77 16.63 -9.62
C LYS A 105 17.60 15.47 -10.17
N LEU A 106 16.98 14.31 -10.32
CA LEU A 106 17.65 13.12 -10.82
C LEU A 106 17.42 12.99 -12.33
N ASN A 107 18.50 13.04 -13.07
CA ASN A 107 18.45 12.80 -14.49
C ASN A 107 18.43 11.30 -14.76
N ASN A 108 17.50 10.85 -15.62
CA ASN A 108 17.54 9.54 -16.25
C ASN A 108 17.43 8.31 -15.31
N LEU A 109 16.36 8.24 -14.51
CA LEU A 109 16.04 7.03 -13.72
C LEU A 109 15.57 5.86 -14.59
N GLU A 110 15.19 6.11 -15.84
CA GLU A 110 14.63 5.14 -16.79
C GLU A 110 13.44 4.34 -16.20
N ILE A 111 12.68 4.97 -15.33
CA ILE A 111 11.40 4.50 -14.80
C ILE A 111 10.51 5.72 -14.61
N GLU A 112 9.28 5.63 -15.08
CA GLU A 112 8.31 6.71 -14.95
C GLU A 112 7.66 6.68 -13.56
N LEU A 113 7.46 7.86 -12.95
CA LEU A 113 6.93 7.99 -11.60
C LEU A 113 5.51 8.50 -11.62
N ILE A 114 4.59 7.74 -11.02
CA ILE A 114 3.20 8.11 -10.86
C ILE A 114 2.97 8.58 -9.43
N PHE A 115 2.79 9.88 -9.25
CA PHE A 115 2.55 10.47 -7.93
C PHE A 115 1.05 10.53 -7.62
N PHE A 116 0.65 9.94 -6.51
CA PHE A 116 -0.71 10.05 -6.01
C PHE A 116 -0.79 10.95 -4.78
N ASN A 117 -1.74 11.89 -4.84
CA ASN A 117 -2.14 12.69 -3.69
C ASN A 117 -2.85 11.81 -2.65
N LYS A 118 -3.01 12.34 -1.44
CA LYS A 118 -3.79 11.70 -0.39
C LYS A 118 -5.19 11.33 -0.89
N ILE A 119 -5.59 10.10 -0.64
CA ILE A 119 -6.90 9.57 -1.00
C ILE A 119 -7.69 9.33 0.29
N GLY A 120 -8.97 9.69 0.28
CA GLY A 120 -9.90 9.39 1.36
C GLY A 120 -11.19 8.79 0.84
N PHE A 121 -11.96 8.18 1.72
CA PHE A 121 -13.29 7.67 1.38
C PHE A 121 -14.34 8.76 1.56
N ASN A 122 -14.95 9.20 0.45
CA ASN A 122 -16.07 10.13 0.49
C ASN A 122 -17.35 9.38 0.84
N SER A 123 -17.87 9.62 2.05
CA SER A 123 -19.03 8.92 2.58
C SER A 123 -20.34 9.29 1.88
N LYS A 124 -20.43 10.50 1.30
CA LYS A 124 -21.60 10.94 0.51
C LYS A 124 -21.62 10.26 -0.86
N GLN A 125 -20.48 10.19 -1.52
CA GLN A 125 -20.36 9.58 -2.86
C GLN A 125 -20.10 8.07 -2.81
N LYS A 126 -19.86 7.50 -1.63
CA LYS A 126 -19.53 6.08 -1.40
C LYS A 126 -18.36 5.59 -2.26
N LYS A 127 -17.37 6.45 -2.54
CA LYS A 127 -16.19 6.13 -3.36
C LYS A 127 -14.92 6.77 -2.80
N PHE A 128 -13.77 6.24 -3.21
CA PHE A 128 -12.48 6.87 -2.94
C PHE A 128 -12.25 8.02 -3.93
N ALA A 129 -11.73 9.13 -3.41
CA ALA A 129 -11.38 10.32 -4.20
C ALA A 129 -10.18 11.02 -3.55
N ASN A 130 -9.62 12.01 -4.26
CA ASN A 130 -8.60 12.88 -3.67
C ASN A 130 -9.17 13.51 -2.40
N TYR A 131 -8.39 13.42 -1.33
CA TYR A 131 -8.82 13.87 -0.01
C TYR A 131 -9.07 15.38 0.00
N SER A 132 -10.12 15.79 0.68
CA SER A 132 -10.35 17.18 1.04
C SER A 132 -10.75 17.27 2.51
N ASN A 133 -10.46 18.41 3.16
CA ASN A 133 -10.79 18.67 4.58
C ASN A 133 -12.30 18.88 4.81
N SER A 134 -13.14 18.04 4.24
CA SER A 134 -14.59 18.09 4.47
C SER A 134 -15.06 16.95 5.35
N LYS A 135 -16.12 17.19 6.13
CA LYS A 135 -16.76 16.18 7.02
C LYS A 135 -17.22 14.91 6.27
N SER A 136 -17.33 14.96 4.95
CA SER A 136 -17.71 13.81 4.14
C SER A 136 -16.57 12.82 3.89
N PHE A 137 -15.31 13.21 4.11
CA PHE A 137 -14.17 12.31 3.98
C PHE A 137 -13.87 11.58 5.28
N LYS A 138 -13.60 10.29 5.16
CA LYS A 138 -13.25 9.39 6.27
C LYS A 138 -11.87 8.77 6.01
N GLU A 139 -11.09 8.71 7.07
CA GLU A 139 -9.80 8.04 7.09
C GLU A 139 -9.78 7.02 8.22
N ILE A 140 -8.98 6.00 8.06
CA ILE A 140 -8.63 5.06 9.14
C ILE A 140 -7.13 4.86 9.08
N SER A 141 -6.45 5.05 10.20
CA SER A 141 -5.02 4.85 10.31
C SER A 141 -4.68 3.35 10.41
N GLY A 142 -3.43 2.99 10.08
CA GLY A 142 -2.94 1.64 10.30
C GLY A 142 -3.02 1.22 11.78
N SER A 143 -2.88 2.16 12.70
CA SER A 143 -3.04 1.92 14.14
C SER A 143 -4.47 1.53 14.51
N ASP A 144 -5.48 2.23 13.94
CA ASP A 144 -6.88 1.90 14.16
C ASP A 144 -7.24 0.52 13.62
N VAL A 145 -6.67 0.16 12.46
CA VAL A 145 -6.81 -1.20 11.90
C VAL A 145 -6.30 -2.25 12.89
N ARG A 146 -5.08 -2.09 13.35
CA ARG A 146 -4.46 -3.04 14.30
C ARG A 146 -5.25 -3.13 15.60
N ALA A 147 -5.66 -1.99 16.15
CA ALA A 147 -6.49 -1.93 17.36
C ALA A 147 -7.84 -2.63 17.17
N SER A 148 -8.47 -2.51 16.00
CA SER A 148 -9.76 -3.14 15.70
C SER A 148 -9.72 -4.66 15.79
N PHE A 149 -8.62 -5.28 15.36
CA PHE A 149 -8.43 -6.73 15.47
C PHE A 149 -8.14 -7.17 16.90
N LYS A 150 -7.39 -6.37 17.67
CA LYS A 150 -7.13 -6.65 19.09
C LYS A 150 -8.41 -6.58 19.94
N THR A 151 -9.31 -5.65 19.62
CA THR A 151 -10.58 -5.43 20.36
C THR A 151 -11.78 -6.14 19.72
N ASN A 152 -11.57 -6.98 18.73
CA ASN A 152 -12.62 -7.66 17.96
C ASN A 152 -13.64 -6.72 17.30
N LYS A 153 -13.33 -5.46 17.09
CA LYS A 153 -14.18 -4.47 16.43
C LYS A 153 -14.15 -4.68 14.91
N LYS A 154 -15.32 -4.68 14.26
CA LYS A 154 -15.39 -4.76 12.78
C LYS A 154 -14.96 -3.44 12.14
N LEU A 155 -14.14 -3.54 11.09
CA LEU A 155 -13.80 -2.41 10.24
C LEU A 155 -14.88 -2.20 9.16
N PRO A 156 -15.06 -0.96 8.68
CA PRO A 156 -15.92 -0.70 7.55
C PRO A 156 -15.41 -1.43 6.28
N ASN A 157 -16.32 -2.01 5.50
CA ASN A 157 -15.96 -2.75 4.28
C ASN A 157 -15.29 -1.86 3.21
N TRP A 158 -15.56 -0.57 3.22
CA TRP A 158 -14.89 0.37 2.32
C TRP A 158 -13.40 0.52 2.64
N TYR A 159 -12.99 0.32 3.89
CA TYR A 159 -11.58 0.40 4.28
C TYR A 159 -10.85 -0.93 4.11
N MET A 160 -11.42 -1.99 4.64
CA MET A 160 -10.88 -3.35 4.49
C MET A 160 -12.00 -4.30 4.10
N ARG A 161 -11.83 -5.01 2.99
CA ARG A 161 -12.82 -5.94 2.47
C ARG A 161 -13.13 -7.04 3.48
N LYS A 162 -14.39 -7.49 3.49
CA LYS A 162 -14.90 -8.48 4.45
C LYS A 162 -14.10 -9.79 4.42
N GLU A 163 -13.70 -10.22 3.24
CA GLU A 163 -12.94 -11.47 3.03
C GLU A 163 -11.58 -11.41 3.73
N ILE A 164 -10.89 -10.27 3.64
CA ILE A 164 -9.61 -10.05 4.32
C ILE A 164 -9.82 -9.98 5.83
N GLN A 165 -10.85 -9.27 6.30
CA GLN A 165 -11.17 -9.21 7.73
C GLN A 165 -11.46 -10.61 8.29
N ASN A 166 -12.22 -11.43 7.56
CA ASN A 166 -12.57 -12.79 7.97
C ASN A 166 -11.32 -13.69 8.04
N MET A 167 -10.45 -13.61 7.04
CA MET A 167 -9.19 -14.35 7.03
C MET A 167 -8.32 -14.00 8.23
N ILE A 168 -8.14 -12.71 8.52
CA ILE A 168 -7.34 -12.25 9.67
C ILE A 168 -7.94 -12.76 10.98
N ARG A 169 -9.27 -12.64 11.17
CA ARG A 169 -9.94 -13.14 12.38
C ARG A 169 -9.82 -14.65 12.54
N LEU A 170 -9.97 -15.39 11.46
CA LEU A 170 -9.78 -16.86 11.48
C LEU A 170 -8.37 -17.21 11.95
N LYS A 171 -7.34 -16.52 11.43
CA LYS A 171 -5.94 -16.73 11.85
C LYS A 171 -5.73 -16.40 13.33
N ILE A 172 -6.33 -15.31 13.82
CA ILE A 172 -6.29 -14.96 15.25
C ILE A 172 -6.92 -16.07 16.11
N ASN A 173 -8.11 -16.54 15.73
CA ASN A 173 -8.81 -17.63 16.45
C ASN A 173 -8.00 -18.94 16.45
N GLN A 174 -7.26 -19.20 15.38
CA GLN A 174 -6.35 -20.34 15.26
C GLN A 174 -5.01 -20.11 15.98
N LYS A 175 -4.83 -19.02 16.72
CA LYS A 175 -3.58 -18.63 17.41
C LYS A 175 -2.37 -18.53 16.47
N LYS A 176 -2.60 -18.26 15.18
CA LYS A 176 -1.51 -18.03 14.22
C LYS A 176 -0.93 -16.63 14.38
N LYS A 177 0.33 -16.47 14.01
CA LYS A 177 1.04 -15.19 14.08
C LYS A 177 0.47 -14.22 13.02
N VAL A 178 -0.37 -13.29 13.48
CA VAL A 178 -0.96 -12.23 12.61
C VAL A 178 -0.12 -10.96 12.66
N PHE A 179 0.43 -10.63 13.81
CA PHE A 179 1.27 -9.46 14.01
C PHE A 179 2.69 -9.86 14.39
N ILE A 180 3.65 -9.03 14.04
CA ILE A 180 5.04 -9.13 14.50
C ILE A 180 5.07 -8.82 16.00
N GLN A 181 5.74 -9.66 16.74
CA GLN A 181 5.98 -9.51 18.20
C GLN A 181 7.26 -8.76 18.43
#